data_a2b2564c9b567d865d606c974a473641
#
_entry.id   a2b2564c9b567d865d606c974a473641
#
_cell.length_a   1.000
_cell.length_b   1.000
_cell.length_c   1.000
_cell.angle_alpha   90.00
_cell.angle_beta   90.00
_cell.angle_gamma   90.00
#
_symmetry.space_group_name_H-M   'P 1'
#
loop_
_entity.id
_entity.type
_entity.pdbx_description
1 polymer ?
#
loop_
_entity_poly.entity_id
_entity_poly.type
_entity_poly.pdbx_seq_one_letter_code
_entity_poly.pdbx_strand_id
1 'polypeptide(L)'
;MASLVHQHLMDKGVNLYLEQAVASFNREGKGLKVTFKNGQSISADIVILSIGVRPETSLARAAELTIGPAGGIAVNDYLQTSDESIYAIGDAIEFRHPITGKPWLNYLAGPANRQGRIVADNVLGAKIPYEGSIGTSIAKVFDMTVASTGLPGKRLRQEEIDYMSSTIHPASHAGYYPDAMPMSIKITFNKKTGRLYGGQIVGYDGVDKRIDELALVIKHEGTIYDLMKVEQAYAPPFSSAKD
;
A
#
# COMPACT_ATOMS: atom_id res chain seq x y z
N MET A 1 4.43 -4.59 13.60
CA MET A 1 4.01 -5.12 12.28
C MET A 1 5.21 -5.70 11.50
N ALA A 2 6.20 -4.89 11.12
CA ALA A 2 7.36 -5.41 10.34
C ALA A 2 8.11 -6.54 11.02
N SER A 3 8.29 -6.51 12.35
CA SER A 3 8.98 -7.57 13.11
C SER A 3 8.34 -8.96 12.96
N LEU A 4 7.03 -9.04 12.81
CA LEU A 4 6.33 -10.31 12.56
C LEU A 4 6.70 -10.88 11.18
N VAL A 5 6.78 -10.02 10.17
CA VAL A 5 7.18 -10.41 8.82
C VAL A 5 8.66 -10.82 8.80
N HIS A 6 9.53 -10.07 9.48
CA HIS A 6 10.95 -10.41 9.60
C HIS A 6 11.16 -11.79 10.25
N GLN A 7 10.46 -12.05 11.36
CA GLN A 7 10.53 -13.35 12.02
C GLN A 7 10.09 -14.47 11.09
N HIS A 8 8.95 -14.28 10.42
CA HIS A 8 8.43 -15.28 9.47
C HIS A 8 9.40 -15.56 8.32
N LEU A 9 10.03 -14.52 7.75
CA LEU A 9 11.07 -14.69 6.72
C LEU A 9 12.26 -15.50 7.23
N MET A 10 12.74 -15.20 8.45
CA MET A 10 13.85 -15.95 9.06
C MET A 10 13.47 -17.41 9.33
N ASP A 11 12.25 -17.66 9.81
CA ASP A 11 11.73 -19.02 10.05
C ASP A 11 11.62 -19.83 8.75
N LYS A 12 11.45 -19.15 7.59
CA LYS A 12 11.49 -19.75 6.23
C LYS A 12 12.88 -19.85 5.64
N GLY A 13 13.92 -19.53 6.41
CA GLY A 13 15.32 -19.67 5.98
C GLY A 13 15.87 -18.48 5.18
N VAL A 14 15.16 -17.34 5.16
CA VAL A 14 15.64 -16.12 4.50
C VAL A 14 16.63 -15.37 5.40
N ASN A 15 17.81 -15.08 4.90
CA ASN A 15 18.79 -14.23 5.58
C ASN A 15 18.45 -12.76 5.33
N LEU A 16 18.13 -12.01 6.39
CA LEU A 16 17.80 -10.60 6.33
C LEU A 16 19.01 -9.74 6.67
N TYR A 17 19.41 -8.87 5.75
CA TYR A 17 20.45 -7.86 5.94
C TYR A 17 19.80 -6.48 6.03
N LEU A 18 19.22 -6.19 7.18
CA LEU A 18 18.53 -4.92 7.43
C LEU A 18 19.54 -3.79 7.59
N GLU A 19 19.16 -2.57 7.17
CA GLU A 19 19.99 -1.36 7.22
C GLU A 19 21.31 -1.50 6.41
N GLN A 20 21.38 -2.47 5.51
CA GLN A 20 22.53 -2.74 4.66
C GLN A 20 22.23 -2.31 3.22
N ALA A 21 22.80 -1.18 2.83
CA ALA A 21 22.70 -0.74 1.44
C ALA A 21 23.75 -1.46 0.57
N VAL A 22 23.31 -1.99 -0.57
CA VAL A 22 24.20 -2.56 -1.58
C VAL A 22 24.98 -1.43 -2.26
N ALA A 23 26.30 -1.63 -2.38
CA ALA A 23 27.20 -0.70 -3.07
C ALA A 23 27.47 -1.12 -4.51
N SER A 24 27.70 -2.44 -4.76
CA SER A 24 27.99 -2.96 -6.09
C SER A 24 27.68 -4.45 -6.20
N PHE A 25 27.56 -4.91 -7.45
CA PHE A 25 27.61 -6.33 -7.80
C PHE A 25 28.71 -6.54 -8.85
N ASN A 26 29.54 -7.54 -8.63
CA ASN A 26 30.64 -7.90 -9.53
C ASN A 26 30.55 -9.40 -9.86
N ARG A 27 30.89 -9.77 -11.08
CA ARG A 27 30.97 -11.17 -11.44
C ARG A 27 32.14 -11.84 -10.70
N GLU A 28 31.92 -12.97 -10.08
CA GLU A 28 32.92 -13.77 -9.37
C GLU A 28 32.78 -15.25 -9.77
N GLY A 29 33.64 -15.72 -10.67
CA GLY A 29 33.50 -17.04 -11.26
C GLY A 29 32.18 -17.20 -12.02
N LYS A 30 31.34 -18.18 -11.61
CA LYS A 30 30.03 -18.44 -12.21
C LYS A 30 28.90 -17.65 -11.53
N GLY A 31 29.16 -17.04 -10.36
CA GLY A 31 28.20 -16.30 -9.57
C GLY A 31 28.44 -14.78 -9.53
N LEU A 32 27.87 -14.14 -8.55
CA LEU A 32 27.95 -12.71 -8.30
C LEU A 32 28.41 -12.47 -6.87
N LYS A 33 29.32 -11.51 -6.69
CA LYS A 33 29.65 -10.93 -5.39
C LYS A 33 28.87 -9.65 -5.20
N VAL A 34 28.03 -9.63 -4.16
CA VAL A 34 27.24 -8.46 -3.74
C VAL A 34 27.99 -7.80 -2.60
N THR A 35 28.43 -6.55 -2.78
CA THR A 35 29.17 -5.79 -1.76
C THR A 35 28.25 -4.73 -1.15
N PHE A 36 28.20 -4.68 0.17
CA PHE A 36 27.46 -3.66 0.93
C PHE A 36 28.31 -2.41 1.16
N LYS A 37 27.68 -1.28 1.48
CA LYS A 37 28.39 -0.01 1.78
C LYS A 37 29.32 -0.08 3.00
N ASN A 38 29.08 -1.00 3.93
CA ASN A 38 29.95 -1.24 5.07
C ASN A 38 31.19 -2.09 4.76
N GLY A 39 31.40 -2.50 3.49
CA GLY A 39 32.53 -3.31 3.03
C GLY A 39 32.33 -4.82 3.13
N GLN A 40 31.30 -5.30 3.79
CA GLN A 40 30.95 -6.73 3.80
C GLN A 40 30.45 -7.17 2.43
N SER A 41 30.57 -8.46 2.13
CA SER A 41 30.07 -9.02 0.87
C SER A 41 29.49 -10.40 1.06
N ILE A 42 28.58 -10.77 0.18
CA ILE A 42 27.99 -12.10 0.07
C ILE A 42 28.06 -12.58 -1.38
N SER A 43 28.10 -13.87 -1.58
CA SER A 43 28.01 -14.50 -2.90
C SER A 43 26.57 -14.89 -3.20
N ALA A 44 26.16 -14.77 -4.47
CA ALA A 44 24.83 -15.14 -4.94
C ALA A 44 24.92 -15.66 -6.38
N ASP A 45 24.06 -16.59 -6.74
CA ASP A 45 23.94 -17.08 -8.13
C ASP A 45 23.13 -16.10 -8.98
N ILE A 46 22.13 -15.46 -8.39
CA ILE A 46 21.23 -14.50 -9.04
C ILE A 46 20.99 -13.32 -8.10
N VAL A 47 20.91 -12.12 -8.65
CA VAL A 47 20.52 -10.89 -7.93
C VAL A 47 19.26 -10.34 -8.57
N ILE A 48 18.20 -10.16 -7.74
CA ILE A 48 16.96 -9.51 -8.14
C ILE A 48 16.94 -8.10 -7.56
N LEU A 49 16.82 -7.09 -8.42
CA LEU A 49 16.68 -5.70 -8.00
C LEU A 49 15.21 -5.35 -7.79
N SER A 50 14.83 -5.17 -6.53
CA SER A 50 13.48 -4.73 -6.13
C SER A 50 13.58 -3.45 -5.29
N ILE A 51 14.15 -2.39 -5.90
CA ILE A 51 14.51 -1.13 -5.25
C ILE A 51 13.48 -0.01 -5.45
N GLY A 52 12.27 -0.39 -5.85
CA GLY A 52 11.16 0.52 -6.13
C GLY A 52 11.05 0.89 -7.61
N VAL A 53 10.05 1.69 -7.91
CA VAL A 53 9.69 2.12 -9.26
C VAL A 53 9.60 3.65 -9.32
N ARG A 54 9.71 4.20 -10.53
CA ARG A 54 9.49 5.62 -10.82
C ARG A 54 8.56 5.74 -12.02
N PRO A 55 7.75 6.80 -12.10
CA PRO A 55 6.95 7.08 -13.28
C PRO A 55 7.83 7.20 -14.52
N GLU A 56 7.46 6.51 -15.60
CA GLU A 56 8.08 6.74 -16.91
C GLU A 56 7.42 7.96 -17.55
N THR A 57 8.16 9.05 -17.61
CA THR A 57 7.66 10.36 -18.05
C THR A 57 8.40 10.92 -19.27
N SER A 58 9.28 10.17 -19.91
CA SER A 58 10.10 10.64 -21.03
C SER A 58 9.25 11.13 -22.21
N LEU A 59 8.23 10.36 -22.59
CA LEU A 59 7.30 10.73 -23.67
C LEU A 59 6.47 11.96 -23.30
N ALA A 60 5.99 12.04 -22.04
CA ALA A 60 5.24 13.20 -21.58
C ALA A 60 6.08 14.48 -21.58
N ARG A 61 7.34 14.39 -21.18
CA ARG A 61 8.29 15.51 -21.25
C ARG A 61 8.61 15.93 -22.69
N ALA A 62 8.76 14.97 -23.59
CA ALA A 62 8.97 15.26 -25.01
C ALA A 62 7.75 15.94 -25.66
N ALA A 63 6.55 15.68 -25.13
CA ALA A 63 5.31 16.35 -25.51
C ALA A 63 5.03 17.62 -24.69
N GLU A 64 6.00 18.11 -23.91
CA GLU A 64 5.91 19.33 -23.08
C GLU A 64 4.76 19.28 -22.05
N LEU A 65 4.30 18.09 -21.64
CA LEU A 65 3.29 17.94 -20.61
C LEU A 65 3.85 18.27 -19.22
N THR A 66 3.03 18.82 -18.36
CA THR A 66 3.41 19.16 -16.98
C THR A 66 3.68 17.90 -16.16
N ILE A 67 4.89 17.85 -15.57
CA ILE A 67 5.25 16.83 -14.57
C ILE A 67 5.10 17.47 -13.20
N GLY A 68 4.37 16.79 -12.32
CA GLY A 68 4.10 17.29 -10.98
C GLY A 68 5.27 17.14 -10.01
N PRO A 69 5.18 17.74 -8.82
CA PRO A 69 6.25 17.74 -7.83
C PRO A 69 6.60 16.38 -7.24
N ALA A 70 5.69 15.39 -7.27
CA ALA A 70 6.00 14.01 -6.89
C ALA A 70 6.70 13.23 -8.02
N GLY A 71 6.76 13.78 -9.23
CA GLY A 71 7.48 13.24 -10.37
C GLY A 71 6.62 12.48 -11.38
N GLY A 72 5.32 12.43 -11.21
CA GLY A 72 4.35 11.86 -12.16
C GLY A 72 3.82 12.89 -13.15
N ILE A 73 3.12 12.43 -14.18
CA ILE A 73 2.38 13.29 -15.11
C ILE A 73 1.23 13.94 -14.31
N ALA A 74 1.23 15.28 -14.23
CA ALA A 74 0.16 16.00 -13.54
C ALA A 74 -1.15 15.87 -14.31
N VAL A 75 -2.22 15.49 -13.62
CA VAL A 75 -3.56 15.39 -14.17
C VAL A 75 -4.56 16.17 -13.32
N ASN A 76 -5.62 16.65 -13.96
CA ASN A 76 -6.77 17.20 -13.25
C ASN A 76 -7.69 16.11 -12.71
N ASP A 77 -8.78 16.50 -12.06
CA ASP A 77 -9.75 15.55 -11.47
C ASP A 77 -10.41 14.63 -12.52
N TYR A 78 -10.34 14.96 -13.81
CA TYR A 78 -10.89 14.15 -14.91
C TYR A 78 -9.83 13.33 -15.64
N LEU A 79 -8.61 13.26 -15.09
CA LEU A 79 -7.43 12.55 -15.64
C LEU A 79 -6.89 13.16 -16.95
N GLN A 80 -7.23 14.42 -17.26
CA GLN A 80 -6.62 15.17 -18.36
C GLN A 80 -5.27 15.73 -17.91
N THR A 81 -4.31 15.77 -18.80
CA THR A 81 -2.99 16.40 -18.60
C THR A 81 -3.06 17.92 -18.77
N SER A 82 -1.91 18.59 -18.90
CA SER A 82 -1.83 20.01 -19.28
C SER A 82 -2.28 20.30 -20.72
N ASP A 83 -2.35 19.27 -21.56
CA ASP A 83 -3.01 19.32 -22.87
C ASP A 83 -4.39 18.68 -22.74
N GLU A 84 -5.44 19.44 -23.04
CA GLU A 84 -6.84 19.00 -22.89
C GLU A 84 -7.22 17.81 -23.78
N SER A 85 -6.44 17.56 -24.85
CA SER A 85 -6.64 16.43 -25.76
C SER A 85 -5.96 15.15 -25.28
N ILE A 86 -5.15 15.22 -24.21
CA ILE A 86 -4.34 14.13 -23.72
C ILE A 86 -4.75 13.75 -22.30
N TYR A 87 -5.05 12.47 -22.09
CA TYR A 87 -5.31 11.86 -20.79
C TYR A 87 -4.12 11.01 -20.36
N ALA A 88 -3.89 10.90 -19.06
CA ALA A 88 -2.90 10.00 -18.50
C ALA A 88 -3.47 9.21 -17.32
N ILE A 89 -3.06 7.93 -17.20
CA ILE A 89 -3.52 6.99 -16.17
C ILE A 89 -2.40 6.07 -15.69
N GLY A 90 -2.66 5.33 -14.64
CA GLY A 90 -1.80 4.27 -14.11
C GLY A 90 -0.62 4.80 -13.32
N ASP A 91 0.47 4.06 -13.34
CA ASP A 91 1.65 4.30 -12.52
C ASP A 91 2.43 5.57 -12.91
N ALA A 92 2.13 6.13 -14.07
CA ALA A 92 2.81 7.32 -14.59
C ALA A 92 2.25 8.63 -14.05
N ILE A 93 1.02 8.64 -13.50
CA ILE A 93 0.34 9.87 -13.10
C ILE A 93 0.62 10.28 -11.66
N GLU A 94 0.52 11.59 -11.44
CA GLU A 94 0.45 12.22 -10.12
C GLU A 94 -0.96 12.76 -9.90
N PHE A 95 -1.56 12.40 -8.78
CA PHE A 95 -2.90 12.82 -8.39
C PHE A 95 -2.93 13.35 -6.95
N ARG A 96 -4.04 13.93 -6.50
CA ARG A 96 -4.22 14.39 -5.12
C ARG A 96 -4.60 13.22 -4.21
N HIS A 97 -3.82 13.02 -3.14
CA HIS A 97 -4.12 11.98 -2.14
C HIS A 97 -5.39 12.34 -1.35
N PRO A 98 -6.39 11.44 -1.22
CA PRO A 98 -7.68 11.77 -0.61
C PRO A 98 -7.63 12.26 0.84
N ILE A 99 -6.63 11.80 1.62
CA ILE A 99 -6.50 12.19 3.04
C ILE A 99 -5.70 13.48 3.22
N THR A 100 -4.61 13.67 2.45
CA THR A 100 -3.70 14.80 2.65
C THR A 100 -3.95 15.95 1.69
N GLY A 101 -4.65 15.72 0.58
CA GLY A 101 -4.79 16.68 -0.51
C GLY A 101 -3.49 16.98 -1.27
N LYS A 102 -2.37 16.35 -0.87
CA LYS A 102 -1.04 16.58 -1.48
C LYS A 102 -0.82 15.71 -2.71
N PRO A 103 0.10 16.10 -3.60
CA PRO A 103 0.53 15.31 -4.74
C PRO A 103 1.03 13.91 -4.32
N TRP A 104 0.59 12.88 -5.04
CA TRP A 104 0.83 11.50 -4.69
C TRP A 104 1.00 10.61 -5.93
N LEU A 105 1.81 9.56 -5.75
CA LEU A 105 2.00 8.49 -6.72
C LEU A 105 1.49 7.17 -6.14
N ASN A 106 0.87 6.34 -6.95
CA ASN A 106 0.38 5.04 -6.50
C ASN A 106 0.53 3.98 -7.61
N TYR A 107 1.36 2.99 -7.37
CA TYR A 107 1.73 1.95 -8.33
C TYR A 107 0.90 0.68 -8.09
N LEU A 108 -0.42 0.77 -8.31
CA LEU A 108 -1.38 -0.30 -8.05
C LEU A 108 -2.33 -0.51 -9.24
N ALA A 109 -2.49 -1.77 -9.64
CA ALA A 109 -3.32 -2.16 -10.77
C ALA A 109 -4.82 -1.84 -10.58
N GLY A 110 -5.36 -1.93 -9.36
CA GLY A 110 -6.76 -1.61 -9.08
C GLY A 110 -7.13 -0.17 -9.41
N PRO A 111 -6.42 0.84 -8.86
CA PRO A 111 -6.57 2.24 -9.23
C PRO A 111 -6.39 2.49 -10.74
N ALA A 112 -5.34 1.93 -11.35
CA ALA A 112 -5.07 2.09 -12.78
C ALA A 112 -6.24 1.59 -13.65
N ASN A 113 -6.81 0.43 -13.31
CA ASN A 113 -7.97 -0.14 -14.01
C ASN A 113 -9.22 0.75 -13.88
N ARG A 114 -9.47 1.31 -12.68
CA ARG A 114 -10.58 2.26 -12.47
C ARG A 114 -10.37 3.54 -13.28
N GLN A 115 -9.15 4.08 -13.30
CA GLN A 115 -8.80 5.26 -14.09
C GLN A 115 -9.07 5.03 -15.58
N GLY A 116 -8.73 3.84 -16.11
CA GLY A 116 -9.01 3.49 -17.52
C GLY A 116 -10.49 3.57 -17.87
N ARG A 117 -11.38 3.11 -16.98
CA ARG A 117 -12.84 3.22 -17.18
C ARG A 117 -13.30 4.67 -17.12
N ILE A 118 -12.84 5.45 -16.12
CA ILE A 118 -13.17 6.87 -15.98
C ILE A 118 -12.74 7.65 -17.22
N VAL A 119 -11.54 7.40 -17.76
CA VAL A 119 -11.06 8.08 -18.97
C VAL A 119 -11.89 7.70 -20.20
N ALA A 120 -12.25 6.42 -20.34
CA ALA A 120 -13.11 6.00 -21.45
C ALA A 120 -14.44 6.76 -21.46
N ASP A 121 -15.07 6.93 -20.30
CA ASP A 121 -16.31 7.70 -20.16
C ASP A 121 -16.08 9.22 -20.37
N ASN A 122 -14.97 9.76 -19.83
CA ASN A 122 -14.66 11.19 -19.92
C ASN A 122 -14.32 11.63 -21.36
N VAL A 123 -13.65 10.79 -22.14
CA VAL A 123 -13.41 11.03 -23.58
C VAL A 123 -14.73 11.16 -24.35
N LEU A 124 -15.77 10.48 -23.89
CA LEU A 124 -17.13 10.57 -24.43
C LEU A 124 -17.97 11.69 -23.81
N GLY A 125 -17.39 12.52 -22.95
CA GLY A 125 -18.02 13.71 -22.37
C GLY A 125 -18.72 13.52 -21.02
N ALA A 126 -18.52 12.40 -20.32
CA ALA A 126 -19.23 12.10 -19.07
C ALA A 126 -18.83 12.97 -17.85
N LYS A 127 -17.62 13.49 -17.79
CA LYS A 127 -17.09 14.32 -16.68
C LYS A 127 -17.15 13.61 -15.31
N ILE A 128 -16.69 12.36 -15.26
CA ILE A 128 -16.59 11.57 -14.01
C ILE A 128 -15.27 11.90 -13.32
N PRO A 129 -15.28 12.41 -12.08
CA PRO A 129 -14.04 12.73 -11.36
C PRO A 129 -13.34 11.47 -10.83
N TYR A 130 -12.00 11.50 -10.85
CA TYR A 130 -11.16 10.54 -10.14
C TYR A 130 -10.86 11.05 -8.73
N GLU A 131 -11.41 10.43 -7.73
CA GLU A 131 -11.28 10.82 -6.32
C GLU A 131 -9.95 10.41 -5.67
N GLY A 132 -8.97 10.01 -6.45
CA GLY A 132 -7.68 9.52 -5.96
C GLY A 132 -7.72 8.09 -5.43
N SER A 133 -6.63 7.68 -4.78
CA SER A 133 -6.44 6.36 -4.19
C SER A 133 -5.80 6.46 -2.81
N ILE A 134 -6.31 5.66 -1.87
CA ILE A 134 -5.75 5.54 -0.50
C ILE A 134 -4.63 4.49 -0.40
N GLY A 135 -4.31 3.79 -1.49
CA GLY A 135 -3.18 2.86 -1.55
C GLY A 135 -3.43 1.53 -0.83
N THR A 136 -4.62 0.95 -0.98
CA THR A 136 -4.90 -0.40 -0.42
C THR A 136 -4.12 -1.45 -1.17
N SER A 137 -3.31 -2.22 -0.45
CA SER A 137 -2.42 -3.25 -1.00
C SER A 137 -2.37 -4.48 -0.11
N ILE A 138 -2.13 -5.64 -0.73
CA ILE A 138 -2.00 -6.92 -0.07
C ILE A 138 -0.93 -7.75 -0.77
N ALA A 139 -0.17 -8.52 0.01
CA ALA A 139 0.87 -9.41 -0.49
C ALA A 139 0.91 -10.70 0.32
N LYS A 140 1.24 -11.79 -0.35
CA LYS A 140 1.55 -13.08 0.26
C LYS A 140 3.06 -13.17 0.47
N VAL A 141 3.49 -13.49 1.69
CA VAL A 141 4.87 -13.73 2.06
C VAL A 141 4.95 -15.17 2.57
N PHE A 142 5.28 -16.12 1.70
CA PHE A 142 5.07 -17.57 1.91
C PHE A 142 3.60 -17.83 2.24
N ASP A 143 3.30 -18.34 3.43
CA ASP A 143 1.96 -18.59 3.95
C ASP A 143 1.36 -17.40 4.74
N MET A 144 2.17 -16.41 5.11
CA MET A 144 1.72 -15.20 5.78
C MET A 144 1.16 -14.18 4.77
N THR A 145 0.11 -13.47 5.14
CA THR A 145 -0.50 -12.37 4.38
C THR A 145 -0.22 -11.04 5.07
N VAL A 146 0.20 -10.06 4.30
CA VAL A 146 0.50 -8.69 4.76
C VAL A 146 -0.33 -7.71 3.95
N ALA A 147 -1.10 -6.85 4.61
CA ALA A 147 -1.94 -5.87 3.95
C ALA A 147 -1.83 -4.49 4.60
N SER A 148 -2.05 -3.46 3.80
CA SER A 148 -2.10 -2.08 4.28
C SER A 148 -3.07 -1.22 3.47
N THR A 149 -3.64 -0.21 4.10
CA THR A 149 -4.51 0.78 3.48
C THR A 149 -4.34 2.13 4.15
N GLY A 150 -4.52 3.23 3.41
CA GLY A 150 -4.40 4.58 3.94
C GLY A 150 -2.99 4.95 4.39
N LEU A 151 -2.88 5.79 5.39
CA LEU A 151 -1.62 6.37 5.84
C LEU A 151 -1.08 5.69 7.11
N PRO A 152 0.10 5.06 7.06
CA PRO A 152 0.78 4.56 8.25
C PRO A 152 1.31 5.70 9.10
N GLY A 153 1.51 5.45 10.41
CA GLY A 153 1.97 6.46 11.35
C GLY A 153 3.28 7.16 10.97
N LYS A 154 4.19 6.47 10.24
CA LYS A 154 5.40 7.11 9.70
C LYS A 154 5.05 8.24 8.73
N ARG A 155 4.08 8.03 7.84
CA ARG A 155 3.67 9.02 6.87
C ARG A 155 2.89 10.15 7.53
N LEU A 156 1.99 9.85 8.45
CA LEU A 156 1.25 10.86 9.21
C LEU A 156 2.19 11.83 9.94
N ARG A 157 3.29 11.34 10.53
CA ARG A 157 4.33 12.21 11.12
C ARG A 157 5.03 13.10 10.10
N GLN A 158 5.35 12.57 8.91
CA GLN A 158 5.97 13.35 7.83
C GLN A 158 5.05 14.46 7.30
N GLU A 159 3.74 14.21 7.34
CA GLU A 159 2.71 15.16 6.92
C GLU A 159 2.26 16.09 8.06
N GLU A 160 2.84 15.95 9.26
CA GLU A 160 2.48 16.72 10.47
C GLU A 160 0.99 16.56 10.85
N ILE A 161 0.40 15.42 10.54
CA ILE A 161 -0.98 15.08 10.89
C ILE A 161 -0.98 14.43 12.28
N ASP A 162 -1.72 15.02 13.22
CA ASP A 162 -1.90 14.48 14.56
C ASP A 162 -2.73 13.20 14.54
N TYR A 163 -2.22 12.13 15.18
CA TYR A 163 -2.86 10.83 15.16
C TYR A 163 -2.61 10.03 16.44
N MET A 164 -3.46 9.06 16.67
CA MET A 164 -3.23 7.94 17.58
C MET A 164 -3.16 6.63 16.79
N SER A 165 -2.62 5.60 17.42
CA SER A 165 -2.67 4.25 16.87
C SER A 165 -3.10 3.25 17.93
N SER A 166 -3.88 2.26 17.52
CA SER A 166 -4.23 1.08 18.32
C SER A 166 -3.74 -0.17 17.60
N THR A 167 -3.32 -1.16 18.37
CA THR A 167 -2.90 -2.47 17.83
C THR A 167 -3.54 -3.55 18.66
N ILE A 168 -4.15 -4.52 17.98
CA ILE A 168 -4.77 -5.71 18.59
C ILE A 168 -4.20 -6.97 17.94
N HIS A 169 -4.36 -8.09 18.63
CA HIS A 169 -3.87 -9.39 18.21
C HIS A 169 -4.99 -10.46 18.28
N PRO A 170 -6.00 -10.36 17.40
CA PRO A 170 -7.08 -11.35 17.34
C PRO A 170 -6.61 -12.65 16.65
N ALA A 171 -7.47 -13.67 16.70
CA ALA A 171 -7.35 -14.82 15.81
C ALA A 171 -8.08 -14.57 14.48
N SER A 172 -7.76 -15.36 13.47
CA SER A 172 -8.42 -15.30 12.15
C SER A 172 -9.93 -15.56 12.22
N HIS A 173 -10.35 -16.44 13.15
CA HIS A 173 -11.73 -16.78 13.44
C HIS A 173 -11.89 -17.21 14.91
N ALA A 174 -13.04 -17.75 15.29
CA ALA A 174 -13.32 -18.14 16.67
C ALA A 174 -12.29 -19.16 17.21
N GLY A 175 -11.59 -18.81 18.29
CA GLY A 175 -10.45 -19.59 18.80
C GLY A 175 -10.79 -21.01 19.33
N TYR A 176 -12.08 -21.32 19.51
CA TYR A 176 -12.55 -22.68 19.84
C TYR A 176 -12.82 -23.54 18.60
N TYR A 177 -12.78 -22.95 17.40
CA TYR A 177 -12.91 -23.67 16.14
C TYR A 177 -11.51 -24.06 15.62
N PRO A 178 -11.34 -25.24 15.00
CA PRO A 178 -10.04 -25.70 14.52
C PRO A 178 -9.34 -24.71 13.58
N ASP A 179 -7.99 -24.74 13.60
CA ASP A 179 -7.11 -24.01 12.69
C ASP A 179 -7.17 -22.48 12.81
N ALA A 180 -7.62 -21.95 13.96
CA ALA A 180 -7.56 -20.52 14.23
C ALA A 180 -6.10 -20.02 14.28
N MET A 181 -5.75 -19.10 13.39
CA MET A 181 -4.39 -18.57 13.23
C MET A 181 -4.27 -17.15 13.80
N PRO A 182 -3.08 -16.77 14.32
CA PRO A 182 -2.88 -15.44 14.88
C PRO A 182 -2.91 -14.36 13.79
N MET A 183 -3.41 -13.19 14.15
CA MET A 183 -3.42 -11.98 13.32
C MET A 183 -3.00 -10.78 14.17
N SER A 184 -2.42 -9.78 13.54
CA SER A 184 -2.13 -8.48 14.15
C SER A 184 -2.75 -7.40 13.28
N ILE A 185 -3.59 -6.56 13.88
CA ILE A 185 -4.26 -5.44 13.24
C ILE A 185 -3.80 -4.16 13.92
N LYS A 186 -3.31 -3.21 13.14
CA LYS A 186 -2.96 -1.87 13.60
C LYS A 186 -3.72 -0.84 12.80
N ILE A 187 -4.37 0.09 13.49
CA ILE A 187 -5.05 1.23 12.89
C ILE A 187 -4.39 2.54 13.31
N THR A 188 -4.54 3.57 12.47
CA THR A 188 -4.17 4.96 12.76
C THR A 188 -5.39 5.84 12.56
N PHE A 189 -5.65 6.76 13.48
CA PHE A 189 -6.85 7.60 13.46
C PHE A 189 -6.61 8.96 14.13
N ASN A 190 -7.47 9.92 13.84
CA ASN A 190 -7.45 11.25 14.46
C ASN A 190 -7.83 11.14 15.94
N LYS A 191 -7.01 11.72 16.81
CA LYS A 191 -7.20 11.69 18.26
C LYS A 191 -8.51 12.32 18.73
N LYS A 192 -8.97 13.38 18.07
CA LYS A 192 -10.14 14.16 18.49
C LYS A 192 -11.44 13.65 17.86
N THR A 193 -11.41 13.38 16.55
CA THR A 193 -12.61 13.04 15.79
C THR A 193 -12.81 11.54 15.63
N GLY A 194 -11.76 10.74 15.84
CA GLY A 194 -11.77 9.31 15.56
C GLY A 194 -11.66 8.97 14.06
N ARG A 195 -11.57 9.95 13.15
CA ARG A 195 -11.46 9.69 11.69
C ARG A 195 -10.33 8.71 11.42
N LEU A 196 -10.63 7.63 10.70
CA LEU A 196 -9.67 6.60 10.37
C LEU A 196 -8.73 7.09 9.26
N TYR A 197 -7.42 6.95 9.45
CA TYR A 197 -6.41 7.36 8.49
C TYR A 197 -5.72 6.19 7.80
N GLY A 198 -5.60 5.04 8.46
CA GLY A 198 -4.91 3.90 7.89
C GLY A 198 -5.04 2.64 8.71
N GLY A 199 -4.73 1.52 8.06
CA GLY A 199 -4.71 0.19 8.65
C GLY A 199 -3.58 -0.65 8.10
N GLN A 200 -3.05 -1.53 8.95
CA GLN A 200 -2.06 -2.55 8.60
C GLN A 200 -2.46 -3.86 9.24
N ILE A 201 -2.43 -4.94 8.48
CA ILE A 201 -2.78 -6.27 8.98
C ILE A 201 -1.70 -7.25 8.57
N VAL A 202 -1.31 -8.10 9.52
CA VAL A 202 -0.38 -9.22 9.29
C VAL A 202 -1.00 -10.46 9.91
N GLY A 203 -1.14 -11.53 9.14
CA GLY A 203 -1.75 -12.77 9.60
C GLY A 203 -1.70 -13.84 8.52
N TYR A 204 -2.43 -14.92 8.71
CA TYR A 204 -2.44 -16.05 7.79
C TYR A 204 -3.75 -16.16 7.01
N ASP A 205 -4.87 -15.96 7.68
CA ASP A 205 -6.22 -16.07 7.12
C ASP A 205 -7.08 -14.89 7.56
N GLY A 206 -8.06 -14.49 6.74
CA GLY A 206 -9.00 -13.40 7.02
C GLY A 206 -8.41 -11.97 7.01
N VAL A 207 -7.18 -11.79 6.52
CA VAL A 207 -6.51 -10.48 6.37
C VAL A 207 -7.18 -9.65 5.29
N ASP A 208 -7.52 -10.26 4.16
CA ASP A 208 -8.15 -9.66 3.00
C ASP A 208 -9.50 -9.01 3.35
N LYS A 209 -10.38 -9.76 4.00
CA LYS A 209 -11.68 -9.26 4.46
C LYS A 209 -11.54 -7.99 5.30
N ARG A 210 -10.68 -8.04 6.32
CA ARG A 210 -10.53 -6.93 7.28
C ARG A 210 -9.84 -5.70 6.69
N ILE A 211 -8.89 -5.89 5.79
CA ILE A 211 -8.25 -4.73 5.14
C ILE A 211 -9.22 -4.01 4.20
N ASP A 212 -10.12 -4.74 3.54
CA ASP A 212 -11.13 -4.16 2.67
C ASP A 212 -12.20 -3.39 3.47
N GLU A 213 -12.60 -3.90 4.65
CA GLU A 213 -13.47 -3.18 5.59
C GLU A 213 -12.83 -1.86 6.04
N LEU A 214 -11.55 -1.88 6.46
CA LEU A 214 -10.82 -0.67 6.82
C LEU A 214 -10.70 0.31 5.65
N ALA A 215 -10.43 -0.20 4.45
CA ALA A 215 -10.34 0.62 3.24
C ALA A 215 -11.67 1.29 2.91
N LEU A 216 -12.79 0.58 3.06
CA LEU A 216 -14.13 1.12 2.86
C LEU A 216 -14.43 2.25 3.86
N VAL A 217 -14.17 2.03 5.15
CA VAL A 217 -14.36 3.06 6.18
C VAL A 217 -13.50 4.29 5.90
N ILE A 218 -12.22 4.13 5.56
CA ILE A 218 -11.33 5.24 5.21
C ILE A 218 -11.84 5.99 3.98
N LYS A 219 -12.26 5.27 2.94
CA LYS A 219 -12.76 5.86 1.68
C LYS A 219 -13.97 6.75 1.91
N HIS A 220 -14.85 6.38 2.83
CA HIS A 220 -16.03 7.17 3.21
C HIS A 220 -15.78 8.13 4.36
N GLU A 221 -14.51 8.46 4.65
CA GLU A 221 -14.12 9.40 5.72
C GLU A 221 -14.63 9.00 7.11
N GLY A 222 -14.92 7.71 7.29
CA GLY A 222 -15.48 7.15 8.52
C GLY A 222 -14.49 7.18 9.69
N THR A 223 -15.02 6.90 10.86
CA THR A 223 -14.35 6.96 12.14
C THR A 223 -14.17 5.58 12.76
N ILE A 224 -13.39 5.49 13.84
CA ILE A 224 -13.32 4.29 14.69
C ILE A 224 -14.70 3.94 15.28
N TYR A 225 -15.61 4.92 15.47
CA TYR A 225 -16.96 4.70 15.96
C TYR A 225 -17.87 4.08 14.89
N ASP A 226 -17.62 4.38 13.61
CA ASP A 226 -18.32 3.74 12.50
C ASP A 226 -17.82 2.31 12.30
N LEU A 227 -16.52 2.08 12.47
CA LEU A 227 -15.94 0.73 12.47
C LEU A 227 -16.57 -0.17 13.54
N MET A 228 -16.86 0.37 14.73
CA MET A 228 -17.56 -0.36 15.81
C MET A 228 -19.01 -0.74 15.48
N LYS A 229 -19.61 -0.14 14.45
CA LYS A 229 -20.98 -0.42 14.01
C LYS A 229 -21.05 -1.34 12.80
N VAL A 230 -19.90 -1.73 12.24
CA VAL A 230 -19.86 -2.66 11.11
C VAL A 230 -20.45 -3.99 11.55
N GLU A 231 -21.47 -4.44 10.84
CA GLU A 231 -22.07 -5.75 11.04
C GLU A 231 -21.30 -6.76 10.18
N GLN A 232 -20.37 -7.47 10.80
CA GLN A 232 -19.56 -8.47 10.10
C GLN A 232 -20.31 -9.81 10.01
N ALA A 233 -20.14 -10.48 8.88
CA ALA A 233 -20.63 -11.85 8.73
C ALA A 233 -19.90 -12.77 9.72
N TYR A 234 -20.66 -13.39 10.63
CA TYR A 234 -20.12 -14.27 11.66
C TYR A 234 -20.65 -15.72 11.51
N ALA A 235 -19.71 -16.62 11.49
CA ALA A 235 -19.85 -18.01 11.95
C ALA A 235 -18.47 -18.46 12.42
N PRO A 236 -18.37 -19.50 13.30
CA PRO A 236 -17.09 -19.89 13.90
C PRO A 236 -15.92 -20.09 12.95
N PRO A 237 -16.10 -20.66 11.72
CA PRO A 237 -15.00 -20.81 10.77
C PRO A 237 -14.54 -19.53 10.07
N PHE A 238 -15.28 -18.43 10.13
CA PHE A 238 -15.04 -17.24 9.31
C PHE A 238 -14.54 -16.03 10.08
N SER A 239 -15.00 -15.84 11.31
CA SER A 239 -14.58 -14.71 12.15
C SER A 239 -14.85 -14.97 13.63
N SER A 240 -14.43 -14.06 14.50
CA SER A 240 -14.83 -14.01 15.90
C SER A 240 -16.09 -13.15 16.04
N ALA A 241 -16.97 -13.45 16.99
CA ALA A 241 -18.12 -12.59 17.32
C ALA A 241 -17.72 -11.23 17.94
N LYS A 242 -16.43 -11.05 18.23
CA LYS A 242 -15.85 -9.83 18.81
C LYS A 242 -14.73 -9.29 17.94
N ASP A 243 -14.83 -9.44 16.64
CA ASP A 243 -13.81 -9.00 15.68
C ASP A 243 -13.72 -7.48 15.61
#